data_6558e62172ceddb0397d8a38fb08c35d
#
_entry.id   6558e62172ceddb0397d8a38fb08c35d
#
_cell.length_a   1.000
_cell.length_b   1.000
_cell.length_c   1.000
_cell.angle_alpha   90.00
_cell.angle_beta   90.00
_cell.angle_gamma   90.00
#
_symmetry.space_group_name_H-M   'P 1'
#
loop_
_entity.id
_entity.type
_entity.pdbx_description
1 polymer ?
#
loop_
_entity_poly.entity_id
_entity_poly.type
_entity_poly.pdbx_seq_one_letter_code
_entity_poly.pdbx_strand_id
1 'polypeptide(L)'
;PIKHSLSPIIHNAALTALNLNWCYLALPCETANLGLVLESLRKINCKGLNITIPHKQEVINYCKAVEPIAKNIGAVNTLIPAKDNYWNGTNTDIQGFLAPLKKCESLAGKDGVVLGSGGSARAVVHGLNSLNLSHITIISRNRNSLEKLLNLIELTKSTSTTYLSLIEGDSSIKEYIRDSSLIVNTTPVGMLNKSKKKESMAIPLGKEYW
;
A
#
# COMPACT_ATOMS: atom_id res chain seq x y z
N PRO A 1 14.77 -3.65 2.48
CA PRO A 1 14.19 -4.23 1.25
C PRO A 1 14.14 -3.28 0.06
N ILE A 2 14.58 -2.01 0.15
CA ILE A 2 14.52 -1.04 -0.97
C ILE A 2 15.69 -1.14 -1.96
N LYS A 3 16.68 -2.03 -1.74
CA LYS A 3 17.85 -2.20 -2.62
C LYS A 3 17.51 -2.57 -4.07
N HIS A 4 16.29 -3.05 -4.33
CA HIS A 4 15.82 -3.45 -5.65
C HIS A 4 14.73 -2.51 -6.22
N SER A 5 14.52 -1.36 -5.57
CA SER A 5 13.54 -0.39 -6.03
C SER A 5 13.92 0.18 -7.39
N LEU A 6 12.97 0.22 -8.31
CA LEU A 6 13.10 0.89 -9.60
C LEU A 6 12.81 2.39 -9.50
N SER A 7 12.34 2.88 -8.35
CA SER A 7 12.00 4.29 -8.15
C SER A 7 13.15 5.26 -8.51
N PRO A 8 14.42 5.02 -8.12
CA PRO A 8 15.50 5.90 -8.53
C PRO A 8 15.67 6.03 -10.04
N ILE A 9 15.52 4.92 -10.78
CA ILE A 9 15.62 4.92 -12.24
C ILE A 9 14.48 5.73 -12.85
N ILE A 10 13.23 5.48 -12.43
CA ILE A 10 12.04 6.14 -12.95
C ILE A 10 12.06 7.65 -12.64
N HIS A 11 12.27 8.00 -11.37
CA HIS A 11 12.23 9.40 -10.96
C HIS A 11 13.41 10.21 -11.51
N ASN A 12 14.63 9.67 -11.55
CA ASN A 12 15.76 10.41 -12.11
C ASN A 12 15.58 10.64 -13.62
N ALA A 13 15.03 9.68 -14.37
CA ALA A 13 14.67 9.88 -15.78
C ALA A 13 13.66 11.03 -15.95
N ALA A 14 12.62 11.07 -15.09
CA ALA A 14 11.62 12.14 -15.11
C ALA A 14 12.22 13.49 -14.73
N LEU A 15 13.07 13.55 -13.70
CA LEU A 15 13.76 14.78 -13.28
C LEU A 15 14.63 15.35 -14.40
N THR A 16 15.37 14.48 -15.10
CA THR A 16 16.18 14.86 -16.27
C THR A 16 15.30 15.41 -17.40
N ALA A 17 14.21 14.73 -17.74
CA ALA A 17 13.29 15.17 -18.78
C ALA A 17 12.63 16.53 -18.48
N LEU A 18 12.45 16.87 -17.20
CA LEU A 18 11.92 18.14 -16.71
C LEU A 18 13.00 19.22 -16.52
N ASN A 19 14.26 18.94 -16.83
CA ASN A 19 15.42 19.82 -16.58
C ASN A 19 15.52 20.28 -15.11
N LEU A 20 15.17 19.42 -14.16
CA LEU A 20 15.30 19.69 -12.73
C LEU A 20 16.67 19.21 -12.23
N ASN A 21 17.45 20.10 -11.65
CA ASN A 21 18.74 19.75 -11.01
C ASN A 21 18.50 19.10 -9.63
N TRP A 22 17.81 17.98 -9.62
CA TRP A 22 17.50 17.17 -8.45
C TRP A 22 17.97 15.74 -8.68
N CYS A 23 18.12 14.99 -7.59
CA CYS A 23 18.36 13.56 -7.63
C CYS A 23 17.40 12.80 -6.72
N TYR A 24 17.02 11.63 -7.15
CA TYR A 24 16.22 10.70 -6.37
C TYR A 24 17.07 9.51 -5.92
N LEU A 25 17.10 9.26 -4.61
CA LEU A 25 17.94 8.24 -3.99
C LEU A 25 17.09 7.22 -3.22
N ALA A 26 17.55 5.96 -3.20
CA ALA A 26 17.01 4.96 -2.31
C ALA A 26 17.74 5.04 -0.96
N LEU A 27 17.00 5.37 0.10
CA LEU A 27 17.52 5.55 1.46
C LEU A 27 17.02 4.41 2.38
N PRO A 28 17.81 3.36 2.61
CA PRO A 28 17.48 2.34 3.60
C PRO A 28 17.46 2.96 4.99
N CYS A 29 16.38 2.72 5.74
CA CYS A 29 16.23 3.22 7.10
C CYS A 29 15.64 2.13 7.98
N GLU A 30 16.17 2.00 9.20
CA GLU A 30 15.56 1.19 10.24
C GLU A 30 14.51 2.00 10.98
N THR A 31 13.48 1.32 11.51
CA THR A 31 12.35 2.00 12.18
C THR A 31 12.81 2.84 13.36
N ALA A 32 13.78 2.37 14.13
CA ALA A 32 14.34 3.09 15.27
C ALA A 32 14.99 4.43 14.88
N ASN A 33 15.47 4.56 13.66
CA ASN A 33 16.16 5.75 13.16
C ASN A 33 15.26 6.68 12.33
N LEU A 34 14.00 6.31 12.13
CA LEU A 34 13.11 7.02 11.20
C LEU A 34 12.99 8.51 11.52
N GLY A 35 12.74 8.88 12.77
CA GLY A 35 12.59 10.27 13.20
C GLY A 35 13.85 11.11 12.94
N LEU A 36 15.02 10.58 13.33
CA LEU A 36 16.30 11.25 13.12
C LEU A 36 16.61 11.48 11.64
N VAL A 37 16.33 10.47 10.79
CA VAL A 37 16.54 10.57 9.33
C VAL A 37 15.61 11.62 8.74
N LEU A 38 14.32 11.63 9.12
CA LEU A 38 13.35 12.60 8.64
C LEU A 38 13.73 14.04 9.01
N GLU A 39 14.17 14.27 10.25
CA GLU A 39 14.65 15.58 10.70
C GLU A 39 15.87 16.02 9.93
N SER A 40 16.87 15.14 9.78
CA SER A 40 18.11 15.45 9.08
C SER A 40 17.87 15.81 7.61
N LEU A 41 16.99 15.07 6.93
CA LEU A 41 16.62 15.33 5.54
C LEU A 41 15.94 16.69 5.35
N ARG A 42 15.16 17.16 6.34
CA ARG A 42 14.60 18.51 6.31
C ARG A 42 15.66 19.58 6.42
N LYS A 43 16.63 19.39 7.31
CA LYS A 43 17.73 20.34 7.51
C LYS A 43 18.61 20.53 6.26
N ILE A 44 18.76 19.49 5.43
CA ILE A 44 19.50 19.56 4.17
C ILE A 44 18.61 19.89 2.96
N ASN A 45 17.39 20.38 3.19
CA ASN A 45 16.47 20.85 2.15
C ASN A 45 15.99 19.74 1.19
N CYS A 46 15.79 18.51 1.69
CA CYS A 46 15.17 17.45 0.93
C CYS A 46 13.78 17.87 0.43
N LYS A 47 13.51 17.65 -0.85
CA LYS A 47 12.31 18.17 -1.55
C LYS A 47 11.08 17.29 -1.41
N GLY A 48 11.24 16.05 -0.95
CA GLY A 48 10.15 15.12 -0.74
C GLY A 48 10.64 13.70 -0.52
N LEU A 49 9.78 12.83 -0.02
CA LEU A 49 10.10 11.43 0.23
C LEU A 49 8.95 10.53 -0.18
N ASN A 50 9.26 9.40 -0.80
CA ASN A 50 8.33 8.29 -0.88
C ASN A 50 8.63 7.28 0.23
N ILE A 51 7.61 6.92 0.98
CA ILE A 51 7.70 6.02 2.12
C ILE A 51 7.13 4.65 1.72
N THR A 52 7.88 3.60 2.05
CA THR A 52 7.44 2.23 1.79
C THR A 52 7.52 1.37 3.05
N ILE A 53 7.25 0.06 2.91
CA ILE A 53 7.33 -0.94 3.99
C ILE A 53 8.70 -0.86 4.69
N PRO A 54 8.74 -0.87 6.05
CA PRO A 54 7.62 -1.03 6.99
C PRO A 54 7.04 0.30 7.51
N HIS A 55 7.45 1.45 6.99
CA HIS A 55 7.32 2.75 7.64
C HIS A 55 6.00 3.50 7.36
N LYS A 56 5.14 3.06 6.42
CA LYS A 56 3.95 3.81 5.98
C LYS A 56 2.95 4.18 7.09
N GLN A 57 2.88 3.38 8.16
CA GLN A 57 2.02 3.66 9.30
C GLN A 57 2.73 4.52 10.33
N GLU A 58 3.97 4.16 10.68
CA GLU A 58 4.78 4.82 11.69
C GLU A 58 5.08 6.28 11.33
N VAL A 59 5.32 6.57 10.06
CA VAL A 59 5.69 7.92 9.59
C VAL A 59 4.62 8.98 9.85
N ILE A 60 3.37 8.59 10.08
CA ILE A 60 2.28 9.50 10.45
C ILE A 60 2.62 10.30 11.70
N ASN A 61 3.29 9.68 12.67
CA ASN A 61 3.68 10.29 13.94
C ASN A 61 4.71 11.41 13.79
N TYR A 62 5.36 11.51 12.63
CA TYR A 62 6.37 12.53 12.31
C TYR A 62 5.84 13.62 11.35
N CYS A 63 4.55 13.59 11.01
CA CYS A 63 3.92 14.59 10.17
C CYS A 63 3.31 15.73 10.99
N LYS A 64 3.51 16.98 10.56
CA LYS A 64 2.80 18.15 11.11
C LYS A 64 1.31 18.14 10.75
N ALA A 65 1.03 17.74 9.51
CA ALA A 65 -0.32 17.54 8.99
C ALA A 65 -0.35 16.29 8.11
N VAL A 66 -1.47 15.59 8.15
CA VAL A 66 -1.74 14.43 7.30
C VAL A 66 -3.03 14.71 6.54
N GLU A 67 -2.99 14.55 5.22
CA GLU A 67 -4.18 14.73 4.39
C GLU A 67 -5.31 13.76 4.80
N PRO A 68 -6.58 14.17 4.70
CA PRO A 68 -7.72 13.37 5.15
C PRO A 68 -7.69 11.93 4.61
N ILE A 69 -7.36 11.76 3.33
CA ILE A 69 -7.28 10.44 2.69
C ILE A 69 -6.25 9.53 3.34
N ALA A 70 -5.05 10.06 3.64
CA ALA A 70 -3.98 9.30 4.28
C ALA A 70 -4.29 9.01 5.76
N LYS A 71 -5.00 9.92 6.43
CA LYS A 71 -5.47 9.76 7.81
C LYS A 71 -6.53 8.67 7.91
N ASN A 72 -7.53 8.68 7.01
CA ASN A 72 -8.61 7.68 6.99
C ASN A 72 -8.09 6.26 6.77
N ILE A 73 -7.08 6.08 5.92
CA ILE A 73 -6.47 4.76 5.69
C ILE A 73 -5.37 4.40 6.69
N GLY A 74 -4.95 5.37 7.53
CA GLY A 74 -3.88 5.17 8.51
C GLY A 74 -2.53 4.80 7.88
N ALA A 75 -2.22 5.34 6.69
CA ALA A 75 -0.96 5.09 6.00
C ALA A 75 -0.55 6.28 5.12
N VAL A 76 0.70 6.72 5.27
CA VAL A 76 1.34 7.76 4.46
C VAL A 76 2.40 7.09 3.58
N ASN A 77 2.40 7.36 2.28
CA ASN A 77 3.44 6.90 1.36
C ASN A 77 4.27 8.04 0.76
N THR A 78 3.87 9.29 0.97
CA THR A 78 4.54 10.47 0.42
C THR A 78 4.61 11.56 1.46
N LEU A 79 5.81 12.11 1.66
CA LEU A 79 6.06 13.26 2.50
C LEU A 79 6.41 14.47 1.66
N ILE A 80 5.75 15.58 1.96
CA ILE A 80 5.92 16.87 1.31
C ILE A 80 6.49 17.84 2.34
N PRO A 81 7.51 18.67 1.98
CA PRO A 81 8.06 19.67 2.88
C PRO A 81 6.98 20.62 3.39
N ALA A 82 6.91 20.80 4.69
CA ALA A 82 6.12 21.82 5.35
C ALA A 82 6.99 22.96 5.88
N LYS A 83 6.37 24.04 6.37
CA LYS A 83 7.09 25.12 7.06
C LYS A 83 7.76 24.60 8.34
N ASP A 84 8.73 25.34 8.85
CA ASP A 84 9.42 25.10 10.13
C ASP A 84 10.10 23.71 10.20
N ASN A 85 10.66 23.26 9.08
CA ASN A 85 11.36 21.97 8.94
C ASN A 85 10.52 20.73 9.25
N TYR A 86 9.19 20.83 9.16
CA TYR A 86 8.29 19.67 9.29
C TYR A 86 7.98 19.01 7.95
N TRP A 87 7.25 17.88 8.04
CA TRP A 87 6.69 17.15 6.92
C TRP A 87 5.16 17.15 6.97
N ASN A 88 4.52 17.26 5.81
CA ASN A 88 3.12 16.90 5.62
C ASN A 88 3.05 15.55 4.94
N GLY A 89 2.09 14.72 5.35
CA GLY A 89 1.90 13.37 4.84
C GLY A 89 0.70 13.26 3.92
N THR A 90 0.86 12.53 2.82
CA THR A 90 -0.24 12.14 1.92
C THR A 90 -0.12 10.70 1.48
N ASN A 91 -1.13 10.19 0.76
CA ASN A 91 -1.09 8.86 0.18
C ASN A 91 -1.54 8.88 -1.28
N THR A 92 -0.62 8.50 -2.16
CA THR A 92 -0.83 8.41 -3.62
C THR A 92 -1.13 6.98 -4.09
N ASP A 93 -1.05 5.97 -3.22
CA ASP A 93 -1.30 4.56 -3.59
C ASP A 93 -2.73 4.36 -4.09
N ILE A 94 -3.71 5.05 -3.46
CA ILE A 94 -5.13 4.96 -3.84
C ILE A 94 -5.33 5.39 -5.28
N GLN A 95 -4.83 6.58 -5.63
CA GLN A 95 -4.97 7.11 -6.99
C GLN A 95 -4.20 6.26 -8.00
N GLY A 96 -2.99 5.80 -7.63
CA GLY A 96 -2.20 4.90 -8.45
C GLY A 96 -2.89 3.56 -8.70
N PHE A 97 -3.57 3.01 -7.70
CA PHE A 97 -4.36 1.79 -7.82
C PHE A 97 -5.62 1.98 -8.67
N LEU A 98 -6.35 3.07 -8.47
CA LEU A 98 -7.61 3.34 -9.19
C LEU A 98 -7.40 3.74 -10.67
N ALA A 99 -6.28 4.38 -11.00
CA ALA A 99 -6.05 4.92 -12.33
C ALA A 99 -6.18 3.87 -13.47
N PRO A 100 -5.57 2.68 -13.40
CA PRO A 100 -5.78 1.64 -14.41
C PRO A 100 -7.20 1.07 -14.40
N LEU A 101 -7.83 0.94 -13.23
CA LEU A 101 -9.17 0.34 -13.10
C LEU A 101 -10.26 1.21 -13.74
N LYS A 102 -10.07 2.53 -13.80
CA LYS A 102 -11.00 3.43 -14.50
C LYS A 102 -11.12 3.15 -16.00
N LYS A 103 -10.17 2.43 -16.59
CA LYS A 103 -10.16 2.03 -18.00
C LYS A 103 -10.76 0.65 -18.23
N CYS A 104 -11.06 -0.09 -17.17
CA CYS A 104 -11.68 -1.41 -17.23
C CYS A 104 -13.20 -1.29 -17.18
N GLU A 105 -13.89 -2.43 -17.38
CA GLU A 105 -15.32 -2.52 -17.14
C GLU A 105 -15.66 -2.12 -15.68
N SER A 106 -16.89 -1.64 -15.47
CA SER A 106 -17.36 -1.24 -14.15
C SER A 106 -17.27 -2.42 -13.16
N LEU A 107 -16.67 -2.14 -12.01
CA LEU A 107 -16.60 -3.06 -10.87
C LEU A 107 -17.76 -2.84 -9.87
N ALA A 108 -18.63 -1.87 -10.12
CA ALA A 108 -19.78 -1.60 -9.25
C ALA A 108 -20.70 -2.83 -9.17
N GLY A 109 -21.06 -3.22 -7.95
CA GLY A 109 -21.89 -4.40 -7.69
C GLY A 109 -21.18 -5.75 -7.86
N LYS A 110 -19.87 -5.76 -8.16
CA LYS A 110 -19.06 -6.99 -8.26
C LYS A 110 -18.30 -7.25 -6.95
N ASP A 111 -17.79 -8.48 -6.81
CA ASP A 111 -17.02 -8.91 -5.65
C ASP A 111 -15.51 -8.85 -5.92
N GLY A 112 -14.74 -8.53 -4.89
CA GLY A 112 -13.30 -8.46 -4.96
C GLY A 112 -12.60 -9.13 -3.79
N VAL A 113 -11.39 -9.65 -4.03
CA VAL A 113 -10.53 -10.28 -3.02
C VAL A 113 -9.25 -9.46 -2.85
N VAL A 114 -8.87 -9.17 -1.62
CA VAL A 114 -7.61 -8.50 -1.26
C VAL A 114 -6.76 -9.44 -0.42
N LEU A 115 -5.57 -9.76 -0.92
CA LEU A 115 -4.59 -10.60 -0.21
C LEU A 115 -3.64 -9.69 0.57
N GLY A 116 -3.68 -9.78 1.91
CA GLY A 116 -2.88 -8.98 2.83
C GLY A 116 -3.67 -7.94 3.61
N SER A 117 -3.07 -7.42 4.70
CA SER A 117 -3.67 -6.44 5.61
C SER A 117 -2.72 -5.29 6.00
N GLY A 118 -1.65 -5.06 5.23
CA GLY A 118 -0.66 -4.00 5.44
C GLY A 118 -1.10 -2.63 4.91
N GLY A 119 -0.16 -1.67 4.90
CA GLY A 119 -0.44 -0.30 4.44
C GLY A 119 -0.95 -0.21 2.99
N SER A 120 -0.49 -1.10 2.09
CA SER A 120 -1.01 -1.15 0.70
C SER A 120 -2.43 -1.72 0.65
N ALA A 121 -2.75 -2.73 1.48
CA ALA A 121 -4.10 -3.26 1.58
C ALA A 121 -5.11 -2.18 1.98
N ARG A 122 -4.74 -1.31 2.92
CA ARG A 122 -5.59 -0.20 3.36
C ARG A 122 -5.98 0.73 2.21
N ALA A 123 -4.99 1.12 1.40
CA ALA A 123 -5.22 1.95 0.22
C ALA A 123 -6.10 1.24 -0.83
N VAL A 124 -5.84 -0.06 -1.08
CA VAL A 124 -6.61 -0.88 -2.02
C VAL A 124 -8.07 -1.03 -1.56
N VAL A 125 -8.30 -1.43 -0.32
CA VAL A 125 -9.68 -1.60 0.21
C VAL A 125 -10.45 -0.29 0.17
N HIS A 126 -9.81 0.83 0.55
CA HIS A 126 -10.44 2.15 0.43
C HIS A 126 -10.77 2.49 -1.04
N GLY A 127 -9.86 2.21 -1.97
CA GLY A 127 -10.11 2.40 -3.40
C GLY A 127 -11.26 1.53 -3.92
N LEU A 128 -11.29 0.24 -3.59
CA LEU A 128 -12.37 -0.68 -3.99
C LEU A 128 -13.73 -0.26 -3.41
N ASN A 129 -13.76 0.19 -2.15
CA ASN A 129 -14.96 0.74 -1.53
C ASN A 129 -15.51 1.95 -2.32
N SER A 130 -14.62 2.82 -2.81
CA SER A 130 -15.02 3.99 -3.63
C SER A 130 -15.53 3.62 -5.03
N LEU A 131 -15.26 2.40 -5.51
CA LEU A 131 -15.81 1.85 -6.77
C LEU A 131 -17.17 1.17 -6.58
N ASN A 132 -17.74 1.18 -5.37
CA ASN A 132 -19.03 0.58 -5.03
C ASN A 132 -19.10 -0.93 -5.34
N LEU A 133 -18.06 -1.69 -4.98
CA LEU A 133 -18.12 -3.14 -4.99
C LEU A 133 -19.25 -3.59 -4.04
N SER A 134 -19.91 -4.72 -4.35
CA SER A 134 -20.91 -5.31 -3.46
C SER A 134 -20.25 -5.99 -2.25
N HIS A 135 -19.10 -6.62 -2.48
CA HIS A 135 -18.40 -7.35 -1.43
C HIS A 135 -16.87 -7.28 -1.58
N ILE A 136 -16.16 -7.15 -0.47
CA ILE A 136 -14.69 -7.19 -0.40
C ILE A 136 -14.28 -8.25 0.60
N THR A 137 -13.63 -9.32 0.12
CA THR A 137 -13.04 -10.34 0.98
C THR A 137 -11.58 -10.02 1.24
N ILE A 138 -11.17 -9.93 2.50
CA ILE A 138 -9.78 -9.68 2.89
C ILE A 138 -9.19 -10.94 3.49
N ILE A 139 -8.13 -11.47 2.87
CA ILE A 139 -7.45 -12.67 3.30
C ILE A 139 -6.07 -12.32 3.86
N SER A 140 -5.81 -12.63 5.13
CA SER A 140 -4.56 -12.28 5.79
C SER A 140 -4.06 -13.37 6.73
N ARG A 141 -2.73 -13.44 6.89
CA ARG A 141 -2.08 -14.28 7.91
C ARG A 141 -1.94 -13.59 9.26
N ASN A 142 -2.05 -12.28 9.31
CA ASN A 142 -1.82 -11.48 10.51
C ASN A 142 -3.14 -10.89 11.02
N ARG A 143 -3.71 -11.53 12.04
CA ARG A 143 -4.97 -11.14 12.65
C ARG A 143 -4.93 -9.72 13.22
N ASN A 144 -3.86 -9.35 13.93
CA ASN A 144 -3.74 -8.01 14.53
C ASN A 144 -3.71 -6.90 13.47
N SER A 145 -3.02 -7.12 12.34
CA SER A 145 -3.01 -6.15 11.23
C SER A 145 -4.36 -6.07 10.54
N LEU A 146 -5.07 -7.18 10.48
CA LEU A 146 -6.42 -7.26 9.95
C LEU A 146 -7.38 -6.45 10.81
N GLU A 147 -7.43 -6.67 12.11
CA GLU A 147 -8.27 -5.93 13.06
C GLU A 147 -8.01 -4.43 13.02
N LYS A 148 -6.74 -4.01 12.92
CA LYS A 148 -6.37 -2.59 12.73
C LYS A 148 -6.87 -2.02 11.41
N LEU A 149 -6.86 -2.82 10.34
CA LEU A 149 -7.41 -2.42 9.05
C LEU A 149 -8.92 -2.21 9.16
N LEU A 150 -9.65 -3.14 9.81
CA LEU A 150 -11.10 -3.10 9.99
C LEU A 150 -11.58 -1.86 10.73
N ASN A 151 -10.90 -1.54 11.82
CA ASN A 151 -11.23 -0.40 12.66
C ASN A 151 -11.03 0.97 11.96
N LEU A 152 -10.35 1.00 10.82
CA LEU A 152 -10.08 2.21 10.04
C LEU A 152 -10.95 2.36 8.80
N ILE A 153 -11.62 1.29 8.36
CA ILE A 153 -12.41 1.33 7.14
C ILE A 153 -13.85 1.74 7.47
N GLU A 154 -14.21 2.94 7.05
CA GLU A 154 -15.61 3.32 6.91
C GLU A 154 -16.11 2.85 5.55
N LEU A 155 -16.87 1.75 5.55
CA LEU A 155 -17.48 1.21 4.32
C LEU A 155 -18.67 2.07 3.90
N THR A 156 -18.88 2.18 2.59
CA THR A 156 -20.15 2.69 2.07
C THR A 156 -21.28 1.72 2.45
N LYS A 157 -22.52 2.21 2.51
CA LYS A 157 -23.69 1.37 2.86
C LYS A 157 -23.92 0.22 1.87
N SER A 158 -23.35 0.31 0.68
CA SER A 158 -23.51 -0.67 -0.40
C SER A 158 -22.44 -1.76 -0.42
N THR A 159 -21.35 -1.62 0.34
CA THR A 159 -20.22 -2.56 0.34
C THR A 159 -20.20 -3.36 1.63
N SER A 160 -20.27 -4.68 1.53
CA SER A 160 -20.05 -5.61 2.65
C SER A 160 -18.60 -6.11 2.66
N THR A 161 -18.15 -6.65 3.79
CA THR A 161 -16.80 -7.24 3.90
C THR A 161 -16.80 -8.55 4.66
N THR A 162 -15.95 -9.48 4.22
CA THR A 162 -15.63 -10.72 4.92
C THR A 162 -14.13 -10.80 5.16
N TYR A 163 -13.74 -11.43 6.26
CA TYR A 163 -12.35 -11.56 6.68
C TYR A 163 -12.02 -13.03 6.90
N LEU A 164 -11.00 -13.49 6.20
CA LEU A 164 -10.58 -14.88 6.27
C LEU A 164 -9.13 -14.98 6.72
N SER A 165 -8.87 -15.93 7.62
CA SER A 165 -7.52 -16.25 8.08
C SER A 165 -6.91 -17.32 7.18
N LEU A 166 -5.81 -16.98 6.52
CA LEU A 166 -5.06 -17.96 5.73
C LEU A 166 -4.39 -19.04 6.61
N ILE A 167 -4.12 -18.75 7.89
CA ILE A 167 -3.50 -19.71 8.81
C ILE A 167 -4.48 -20.77 9.28
N GLU A 168 -5.74 -20.40 9.47
CA GLU A 168 -6.80 -21.29 9.96
C GLU A 168 -7.34 -22.23 8.88
N GLY A 169 -6.90 -22.05 7.62
CA GLY A 169 -7.24 -22.94 6.51
C GLY A 169 -8.73 -22.93 6.17
N ASP A 170 -9.34 -21.73 6.14
CA ASP A 170 -10.76 -21.57 5.87
C ASP A 170 -11.13 -22.11 4.48
N SER A 171 -11.99 -23.13 4.45
CA SER A 171 -12.41 -23.78 3.20
C SER A 171 -13.20 -22.86 2.26
N SER A 172 -13.80 -21.79 2.80
CA SER A 172 -14.54 -20.79 2.02
C SER A 172 -13.65 -19.90 1.15
N ILE A 173 -12.34 -19.83 1.42
CA ILE A 173 -11.40 -19.03 0.63
C ILE A 173 -11.51 -19.33 -0.87
N LYS A 174 -11.63 -20.61 -1.24
CA LYS A 174 -11.75 -21.05 -2.63
C LYS A 174 -13.02 -20.50 -3.31
N GLU A 175 -14.12 -20.47 -2.60
CA GLU A 175 -15.39 -19.95 -3.11
C GLU A 175 -15.29 -18.44 -3.36
N TYR A 176 -14.78 -17.67 -2.41
CA TYR A 176 -14.59 -16.23 -2.58
C TYR A 176 -13.65 -15.88 -3.72
N ILE A 177 -12.58 -16.66 -3.94
CA ILE A 177 -11.67 -16.47 -5.07
C ILE A 177 -12.37 -16.75 -6.38
N ARG A 178 -13.07 -17.88 -6.51
CA ARG A 178 -13.77 -18.28 -7.73
C ARG A 178 -14.84 -17.27 -8.15
N ASP A 179 -15.58 -16.75 -7.17
CA ASP A 179 -16.74 -15.91 -7.42
C ASP A 179 -16.37 -14.41 -7.55
N SER A 180 -15.10 -14.06 -7.29
CA SER A 180 -14.60 -12.68 -7.39
C SER A 180 -14.31 -12.24 -8.83
N SER A 181 -14.60 -10.98 -9.12
CA SER A 181 -14.25 -10.34 -10.41
C SER A 181 -12.88 -9.68 -10.41
N LEU A 182 -12.28 -9.52 -9.23
CA LEU A 182 -10.97 -8.89 -9.05
C LEU A 182 -10.24 -9.50 -7.86
N ILE A 183 -8.97 -9.86 -8.07
CA ILE A 183 -8.07 -10.30 -7.00
C ILE A 183 -6.86 -9.36 -6.96
N VAL A 184 -6.58 -8.80 -5.79
CA VAL A 184 -5.46 -7.85 -5.60
C VAL A 184 -4.46 -8.41 -4.58
N ASN A 185 -3.23 -8.66 -5.02
CA ASN A 185 -2.15 -9.03 -4.12
C ASN A 185 -1.47 -7.77 -3.56
N THR A 186 -1.61 -7.54 -2.27
CA THR A 186 -0.96 -6.46 -1.52
C THR A 186 0.17 -6.94 -0.63
N THR A 187 0.51 -8.24 -0.71
CA THR A 187 1.60 -8.85 0.06
C THR A 187 2.94 -8.72 -0.66
N PRO A 188 4.08 -8.88 0.03
CA PRO A 188 5.38 -8.95 -0.63
C PRO A 188 5.65 -10.30 -1.33
N VAL A 189 4.74 -11.27 -1.27
CA VAL A 189 4.89 -12.56 -1.94
C VAL A 189 4.82 -12.36 -3.46
N GLY A 190 5.77 -12.97 -4.17
CA GLY A 190 5.94 -12.75 -5.62
C GLY A 190 6.91 -11.62 -5.97
N MET A 191 7.37 -10.81 -5.01
CA MET A 191 8.44 -9.84 -5.25
C MET A 191 9.78 -10.56 -5.49
N LEU A 192 10.53 -10.09 -6.51
CA LEU A 192 11.86 -10.62 -6.83
C LEU A 192 12.79 -10.54 -5.61
N ASN A 193 13.21 -11.69 -5.11
CA ASN A 193 14.28 -11.79 -4.13
C ASN A 193 15.52 -12.39 -4.78
N LYS A 194 16.55 -11.58 -5.04
CA LYS A 194 17.78 -12.03 -5.71
C LYS A 194 18.51 -13.15 -4.97
N SER A 195 18.30 -13.30 -3.66
CA SER A 195 18.89 -14.38 -2.87
C SER A 195 18.15 -15.72 -3.02
N LYS A 196 16.92 -15.72 -3.55
CA LYS A 196 16.06 -16.91 -3.70
C LYS A 196 15.49 -17.01 -5.11
N LYS A 197 16.33 -17.37 -6.08
CA LYS A 197 15.97 -17.47 -7.51
C LYS A 197 14.74 -18.35 -7.82
N LYS A 198 14.34 -19.27 -6.95
CA LYS A 198 13.19 -20.17 -7.13
C LYS A 198 11.85 -19.66 -6.58
N GLU A 199 11.84 -18.65 -5.71
CA GLU A 199 10.61 -18.12 -5.10
C GLU A 199 10.01 -16.92 -5.84
N SER A 200 10.59 -16.50 -6.96
CA SER A 200 10.17 -15.30 -7.71
C SER A 200 8.81 -15.44 -8.40
N MET A 201 8.22 -16.63 -8.42
CA MET A 201 6.87 -16.88 -8.96
C MET A 201 5.89 -17.39 -7.89
N ALA A 202 6.22 -17.21 -6.62
CA ALA A 202 5.30 -17.60 -5.54
C ALA A 202 4.04 -16.73 -5.58
N ILE A 203 2.89 -17.38 -5.49
CA ILE A 203 1.59 -16.75 -5.31
C ILE A 203 1.27 -16.77 -3.81
N PRO A 204 0.59 -15.73 -3.26
CA PRO A 204 0.27 -15.69 -1.82
C PRO A 204 -0.61 -16.83 -1.32
N LEU A 205 -1.27 -17.51 -2.23
CA LEU A 205 -2.18 -18.63 -1.97
C LEU A 205 -1.62 -19.91 -2.59
N GLY A 206 -1.83 -21.04 -1.92
CA GLY A 206 -1.52 -22.34 -2.46
C GLY A 206 -2.33 -22.68 -3.73
N LYS A 207 -1.88 -23.65 -4.51
CA LYS A 207 -2.57 -24.06 -5.75
C LYS A 207 -3.98 -24.59 -5.49
N GLU A 208 -4.24 -25.07 -4.29
CA GLU A 208 -5.53 -25.60 -3.83
C GLU A 208 -6.65 -24.56 -3.81
N TYR A 209 -6.33 -23.28 -3.84
CA TYR A 209 -7.31 -22.17 -3.81
C TYR A 209 -7.66 -21.61 -5.19
N TRP A 210 -7.01 -22.09 -6.26
CA TRP A 210 -7.23 -21.62 -7.65
C TRP A 210 -8.08 -22.58 -8.47
#